data_2a97b9238d191618d96ebbaddaa537a3
#
_entry.id   2a97b9238d191618d96ebbaddaa537a3
#
_cell.length_a   1.000
_cell.length_b   1.000
_cell.length_c   1.000
_cell.angle_alpha   90.00
_cell.angle_beta   90.00
_cell.angle_gamma   90.00
#
_symmetry.space_group_name_H-M   'P 1'
#
loop_
_entity.id
_entity.type
_entity.pdbx_description
1 polymer ?
#
loop_
_entity_poly.entity_id
_entity_poly.type
_entity_poly.pdbx_seq_one_letter_code
_entity_poly.pdbx_strand_id
1 'polypeptide(L)'
;MPNLTLRGCCIGTGRPKVIIPIVERTESAILEKAAAFSTLKADCVEWRADWFDAVSDVNALAHCLHGLRAALGEKLLLVTFRTQAEGGQKPLAQEEYAAFCTTVCASGCADLLDIEFFPNREALPALIAQAHAAGIAVVCSSHDFEKTPPKEELVRRMTAMQQAGADLPKLAVMPRSRADVLELLAATAEMTDLHPETPVVTMSMGALGGVSRLCGEAFGSAMTFANPGTSSAPGQVPLDVVNAVLDSLAL
;
A
#
# COMPACT_ATOMS: atom_id res chain seq x y z
N MET A 1 4.33 -6.33 -19.31
CA MET A 1 4.25 -6.35 -17.83
C MET A 1 2.81 -6.59 -17.44
N PRO A 2 2.54 -7.34 -16.37
CA PRO A 2 1.19 -7.49 -15.86
C PRO A 2 0.67 -6.13 -15.40
N ASN A 3 -0.61 -5.91 -15.56
CA ASN A 3 -1.25 -4.69 -15.11
C ASN A 3 -2.53 -5.00 -14.37
N LEU A 4 -2.87 -4.14 -13.42
CA LEU A 4 -4.11 -4.15 -12.67
C LEU A 4 -4.87 -2.85 -13.00
N THR A 5 -6.08 -2.96 -13.54
CA THR A 5 -6.89 -1.79 -13.87
C THR A 5 -8.06 -1.66 -12.91
N LEU A 6 -8.09 -0.57 -12.15
CA LEU A 6 -9.13 -0.24 -11.19
C LEU A 6 -9.62 1.19 -11.48
N ARG A 7 -10.93 1.42 -11.59
CA ARG A 7 -11.53 2.74 -11.92
C ARG A 7 -10.83 3.46 -13.09
N GLY A 8 -10.40 2.72 -14.12
CA GLY A 8 -9.67 3.29 -15.25
C GLY A 8 -8.20 3.65 -14.98
N CYS A 9 -7.72 3.49 -13.73
CA CYS A 9 -6.31 3.64 -13.39
C CYS A 9 -5.57 2.33 -13.62
N CYS A 10 -4.56 2.33 -14.50
CA CYS A 10 -3.75 1.16 -14.84
C CYS A 10 -2.48 1.16 -13.99
N ILE A 11 -2.37 0.20 -13.06
CA ILE A 11 -1.22 -0.01 -12.16
C ILE A 11 -0.30 -1.06 -12.80
N GLY A 12 1.01 -0.82 -12.83
CA GLY A 12 2.01 -1.74 -13.38
C GLY A 12 2.49 -1.41 -14.78
N THR A 13 1.97 -0.34 -15.40
CA THR A 13 2.44 0.16 -16.70
C THR A 13 2.68 1.67 -16.65
N GLY A 14 3.75 2.11 -17.31
CA GLY A 14 4.18 3.50 -17.34
C GLY A 14 4.54 4.02 -15.95
N ARG A 15 4.39 5.32 -15.75
CA ARG A 15 4.70 6.01 -14.50
C ARG A 15 4.08 5.30 -13.27
N PRO A 16 4.85 5.06 -12.18
CA PRO A 16 4.32 4.53 -10.93
C PRO A 16 3.17 5.37 -10.38
N LYS A 17 2.12 4.72 -9.88
CA LYS A 17 0.96 5.41 -9.30
C LYS A 17 1.31 5.97 -7.93
N VAL A 18 0.92 7.20 -7.69
CA VAL A 18 1.25 7.91 -6.44
C VAL A 18 0.15 7.72 -5.41
N ILE A 19 0.53 7.22 -4.23
CA ILE A 19 -0.33 7.02 -3.06
C ILE A 19 -0.05 8.12 -2.04
N ILE A 20 -1.11 8.71 -1.48
CA ILE A 20 -1.03 9.64 -0.35
C ILE A 20 -1.84 9.13 0.85
N PRO A 21 -1.27 9.10 2.07
CA PRO A 21 -1.93 8.52 3.24
C PRO A 21 -2.78 9.52 4.02
N ILE A 22 -3.94 9.07 4.51
CA ILE A 22 -4.73 9.72 5.56
C ILE A 22 -4.43 9.03 6.89
N VAL A 23 -3.95 9.80 7.88
CA VAL A 23 -3.55 9.35 9.22
C VAL A 23 -4.25 10.17 10.30
N GLU A 24 -5.56 10.31 10.19
CA GLU A 24 -6.39 11.07 11.11
C GLU A 24 -7.15 10.15 12.08
N ARG A 25 -7.54 10.69 13.25
CA ARG A 25 -8.10 9.91 14.35
C ARG A 25 -9.63 9.92 14.40
N THR A 26 -10.25 11.00 13.96
CA THR A 26 -11.71 11.18 13.99
C THR A 26 -12.29 11.14 12.58
N GLU A 27 -13.52 10.67 12.46
CA GLU A 27 -14.22 10.61 11.18
C GLU A 27 -14.28 11.98 10.48
N SER A 28 -14.60 13.04 11.22
CA SER A 28 -14.64 14.40 10.65
C SER A 28 -13.32 14.80 10.02
N ALA A 29 -12.19 14.58 10.73
CA ALA A 29 -10.85 14.91 10.21
C ALA A 29 -10.46 14.02 9.03
N ILE A 30 -10.86 12.73 9.04
CA ILE A 30 -10.63 11.80 7.92
C ILE A 30 -11.35 12.28 6.67
N LEU A 31 -12.63 12.65 6.78
CA LEU A 31 -13.44 13.09 5.63
C LEU A 31 -13.02 14.47 5.11
N GLU A 32 -12.66 15.39 6.00
CA GLU A 32 -12.07 16.68 5.62
C GLU A 32 -10.78 16.49 4.83
N LYS A 33 -9.89 15.60 5.30
CA LYS A 33 -8.65 15.28 4.61
C LYS A 33 -8.91 14.61 3.26
N ALA A 34 -9.87 13.68 3.19
CA ALA A 34 -10.25 13.02 1.94
C ALA A 34 -10.76 14.02 0.90
N ALA A 35 -11.61 14.96 1.30
CA ALA A 35 -12.09 16.02 0.43
C ALA A 35 -10.94 16.90 -0.09
N ALA A 36 -10.00 17.29 0.78
CA ALA A 36 -8.80 18.02 0.36
C ALA A 36 -7.92 17.22 -0.61
N PHE A 37 -7.79 15.89 -0.41
CA PHE A 37 -6.95 15.03 -1.23
C PHE A 37 -7.58 14.69 -2.59
N SER A 38 -8.89 14.83 -2.73
CA SER A 38 -9.60 14.56 -3.99
C SER A 38 -9.06 15.36 -5.18
N THR A 39 -8.53 16.55 -4.93
CA THR A 39 -8.01 17.48 -5.96
C THR A 39 -6.49 17.40 -6.16
N LEU A 40 -5.76 16.69 -5.30
CA LEU A 40 -4.30 16.59 -5.41
C LEU A 40 -3.89 15.69 -6.59
N LYS A 41 -2.70 15.94 -7.16
CA LYS A 41 -2.09 15.10 -8.20
C LYS A 41 -1.56 13.79 -7.60
N ALA A 42 -2.47 12.92 -7.19
CA ALA A 42 -2.21 11.57 -6.69
C ALA A 42 -3.25 10.62 -7.29
N ASP A 43 -2.89 9.36 -7.49
CA ASP A 43 -3.74 8.35 -8.13
C ASP A 43 -4.57 7.58 -7.09
N CYS A 44 -4.04 7.41 -5.90
CA CYS A 44 -4.62 6.61 -4.83
C CYS A 44 -4.53 7.33 -3.49
N VAL A 45 -5.57 7.20 -2.68
CA VAL A 45 -5.55 7.61 -1.27
C VAL A 45 -5.56 6.36 -0.41
N GLU A 46 -4.55 6.24 0.47
CA GLU A 46 -4.52 5.19 1.49
C GLU A 46 -5.20 5.70 2.76
N TRP A 47 -6.25 5.03 3.21
CA TRP A 47 -6.76 5.28 4.55
C TRP A 47 -6.12 4.33 5.56
N ARG A 48 -5.38 4.89 6.52
CA ARG A 48 -4.75 4.19 7.64
C ARG A 48 -5.74 4.05 8.78
N ALA A 49 -6.57 3.01 8.69
CA ALA A 49 -7.64 2.74 9.65
C ALA A 49 -7.13 2.46 11.08
N ASP A 50 -5.88 2.02 11.24
CA ASP A 50 -5.25 1.84 12.55
C ASP A 50 -5.13 3.14 13.37
N TRP A 51 -5.19 4.31 12.73
CA TRP A 51 -5.24 5.60 13.40
C TRP A 51 -6.65 5.96 13.89
N PHE A 52 -7.69 5.45 13.25
CA PHE A 52 -9.08 5.80 13.58
C PHE A 52 -9.47 5.31 14.97
N ASP A 53 -9.93 6.21 15.84
CA ASP A 53 -10.23 5.88 17.23
C ASP A 53 -11.37 4.87 17.37
N ALA A 54 -12.37 4.94 16.50
CA ALA A 54 -13.54 4.07 16.50
C ALA A 54 -13.43 2.86 15.55
N VAL A 55 -12.22 2.44 15.17
CA VAL A 55 -12.00 1.36 14.17
C VAL A 55 -12.61 0.02 14.58
N SER A 56 -12.76 -0.26 15.86
CA SER A 56 -13.39 -1.50 16.38
C SER A 56 -14.93 -1.45 16.38
N ASP A 57 -15.53 -0.31 16.14
CA ASP A 57 -16.99 -0.19 15.94
C ASP A 57 -17.31 -0.40 14.47
N VAL A 58 -17.97 -1.52 14.17
CA VAL A 58 -18.31 -1.94 12.78
C VAL A 58 -19.18 -0.89 12.09
N ASN A 59 -20.12 -0.25 12.80
CA ASN A 59 -20.98 0.76 12.22
C ASN A 59 -20.21 2.05 11.91
N ALA A 60 -19.36 2.51 12.84
CA ALA A 60 -18.49 3.66 12.63
C ALA A 60 -17.49 3.42 11.48
N LEU A 61 -16.91 2.22 11.41
CA LEU A 61 -16.02 1.82 10.33
C LEU A 61 -16.73 1.86 8.97
N ALA A 62 -17.92 1.25 8.86
CA ALA A 62 -18.70 1.25 7.63
C ALA A 62 -19.14 2.67 7.22
N HIS A 63 -19.59 3.48 8.17
CA HIS A 63 -19.98 4.88 7.92
C HIS A 63 -18.80 5.71 7.39
N CYS A 64 -17.63 5.59 8.01
CA CYS A 64 -16.42 6.27 7.57
C CYS A 64 -16.00 5.83 6.14
N LEU A 65 -16.08 4.52 5.80
CA LEU A 65 -15.79 4.01 4.45
C LEU A 65 -16.71 4.63 3.38
N HIS A 66 -18.02 4.72 3.65
CA HIS A 66 -18.96 5.36 2.74
C HIS A 66 -18.67 6.86 2.57
N GLY A 67 -18.35 7.55 3.66
CA GLY A 67 -17.94 8.95 3.63
C GLY A 67 -16.67 9.18 2.82
N LEU A 68 -15.65 8.33 3.02
CA LEU A 68 -14.39 8.34 2.25
C LEU A 68 -14.66 8.15 0.74
N ARG A 69 -15.46 7.14 0.39
CA ARG A 69 -15.79 6.90 -1.03
C ARG A 69 -16.49 8.09 -1.67
N ALA A 70 -17.44 8.69 -0.96
CA ALA A 70 -18.15 9.88 -1.44
C ALA A 70 -17.22 11.09 -1.62
N ALA A 71 -16.31 11.32 -0.67
CA ALA A 71 -15.36 12.44 -0.71
C ALA A 71 -14.28 12.28 -1.80
N LEU A 72 -13.81 11.06 -2.05
CA LEU A 72 -12.72 10.77 -3.00
C LEU A 72 -13.18 10.64 -4.46
N GLY A 73 -14.48 10.45 -4.73
CA GLY A 73 -15.00 10.30 -6.10
C GLY A 73 -14.30 9.15 -6.85
N GLU A 74 -13.62 9.44 -7.94
CA GLU A 74 -12.99 8.43 -8.81
C GLU A 74 -11.56 8.05 -8.39
N LYS A 75 -10.97 8.71 -7.37
CA LYS A 75 -9.65 8.28 -6.88
C LYS A 75 -9.69 6.89 -6.28
N LEU A 76 -8.64 6.12 -6.46
CA LEU A 76 -8.50 4.83 -5.82
C LEU A 76 -8.46 4.98 -4.29
N LEU A 77 -9.22 4.14 -3.59
CA LEU A 77 -9.19 4.02 -2.13
C LEU A 77 -8.53 2.70 -1.73
N LEU A 78 -7.34 2.81 -1.16
CA LEU A 78 -6.65 1.73 -0.47
C LEU A 78 -7.00 1.78 1.01
N VAL A 79 -7.56 0.72 1.55
CA VAL A 79 -7.85 0.61 2.98
C VAL A 79 -6.79 -0.25 3.66
N THR A 80 -6.13 0.30 4.68
CA THR A 80 -5.03 -0.35 5.39
C THR A 80 -5.27 -0.34 6.89
N PHE A 81 -5.26 -1.51 7.54
CA PHE A 81 -5.02 -1.61 8.97
C PHE A 81 -3.59 -2.10 9.18
N ARG A 82 -2.69 -1.19 9.55
CA ARG A 82 -1.31 -1.55 9.89
C ARG A 82 -1.25 -1.96 11.35
N THR A 83 -0.87 -3.22 11.61
CA THR A 83 -0.71 -3.70 12.99
C THR A 83 0.52 -3.10 13.65
N GLN A 84 0.52 -3.05 14.97
CA GLN A 84 1.67 -2.57 15.74
C GLN A 84 2.94 -3.39 15.44
N ALA A 85 2.80 -4.67 15.14
CA ALA A 85 3.91 -5.56 14.79
C ALA A 85 4.63 -5.11 13.50
N GLU A 86 3.91 -4.46 12.58
CA GLU A 86 4.45 -3.90 11.33
C GLU A 86 4.47 -2.35 11.33
N GLY A 87 4.59 -1.74 12.51
CA GLY A 87 4.80 -0.29 12.67
C GLY A 87 3.53 0.56 12.67
N GLY A 88 2.37 -0.04 12.90
CA GLY A 88 1.08 0.66 13.05
C GLY A 88 0.82 1.16 14.47
N GLN A 89 -0.36 1.75 14.66
CA GLN A 89 -0.74 2.41 15.90
C GLN A 89 -1.32 1.45 16.95
N LYS A 90 -1.96 0.37 16.52
CA LYS A 90 -2.71 -0.54 17.40
C LYS A 90 -2.34 -2.00 17.13
N PRO A 91 -2.25 -2.84 18.16
CA PRO A 91 -2.32 -4.28 17.97
C PRO A 91 -3.73 -4.65 17.50
N LEU A 92 -3.85 -5.76 16.79
CA LEU A 92 -5.14 -6.34 16.43
C LEU A 92 -5.01 -7.86 16.50
N ALA A 93 -5.95 -8.52 17.18
CA ALA A 93 -6.02 -9.97 17.19
C ALA A 93 -6.43 -10.50 15.80
N GLN A 94 -6.08 -11.73 15.47
CA GLN A 94 -6.32 -12.29 14.14
C GLN A 94 -7.81 -12.33 13.78
N GLU A 95 -8.68 -12.64 14.74
CA GLU A 95 -10.13 -12.66 14.55
C GLU A 95 -10.69 -11.25 14.29
N GLU A 96 -10.18 -10.25 15.00
CA GLU A 96 -10.57 -8.84 14.81
C GLU A 96 -10.06 -8.31 13.47
N TYR A 97 -8.85 -8.75 13.05
CA TYR A 97 -8.31 -8.41 11.73
C TYR A 97 -9.17 -8.99 10.61
N ALA A 98 -9.60 -10.24 10.73
CA ALA A 98 -10.51 -10.87 9.78
C ALA A 98 -11.88 -10.18 9.76
N ALA A 99 -12.42 -9.78 10.92
CA ALA A 99 -13.67 -9.02 11.02
C ALA A 99 -13.54 -7.62 10.37
N PHE A 100 -12.41 -6.95 10.56
CA PHE A 100 -12.10 -5.69 9.86
C PHE A 100 -12.12 -5.88 8.34
N CYS A 101 -11.38 -6.87 7.81
CA CYS A 101 -11.38 -7.18 6.37
C CYS A 101 -12.79 -7.47 5.85
N THR A 102 -13.58 -8.25 6.61
CA THR A 102 -14.98 -8.55 6.27
C THR A 102 -15.83 -7.29 6.17
N THR A 103 -15.69 -6.36 7.12
CA THR A 103 -16.43 -5.09 7.09
C THR A 103 -16.04 -4.23 5.90
N VAL A 104 -14.74 -4.16 5.58
CA VAL A 104 -14.26 -3.44 4.40
C VAL A 104 -14.85 -4.06 3.12
N CYS A 105 -14.81 -5.38 2.99
CA CYS A 105 -15.38 -6.09 1.83
C CYS A 105 -16.89 -5.84 1.70
N ALA A 106 -17.63 -5.90 2.80
CA ALA A 106 -19.08 -5.70 2.80
C ALA A 106 -19.49 -4.25 2.46
N SER A 107 -18.61 -3.27 2.69
CA SER A 107 -18.91 -1.86 2.42
C SER A 107 -19.04 -1.53 0.93
N GLY A 108 -18.35 -2.28 0.05
CA GLY A 108 -18.27 -1.98 -1.39
C GLY A 108 -17.56 -0.65 -1.73
N CYS A 109 -16.84 -0.05 -0.77
CA CYS A 109 -16.26 1.29 -0.91
C CYS A 109 -14.78 1.29 -1.32
N ALA A 110 -14.03 0.24 -0.95
CA ALA A 110 -12.61 0.11 -1.23
C ALA A 110 -12.34 -0.42 -2.64
N ASP A 111 -11.27 0.06 -3.26
CA ASP A 111 -10.74 -0.49 -4.51
C ASP A 111 -9.59 -1.47 -4.22
N LEU A 112 -8.85 -1.19 -3.14
CA LEU A 112 -7.70 -1.96 -2.70
C LEU A 112 -7.79 -2.21 -1.18
N LEU A 113 -7.42 -3.41 -0.73
CA LEU A 113 -7.29 -3.77 0.68
C LEU A 113 -5.86 -4.24 0.96
N ASP A 114 -5.18 -3.60 1.92
CA ASP A 114 -3.86 -4.05 2.40
C ASP A 114 -4.05 -5.20 3.40
N ILE A 115 -3.44 -6.34 3.13
CA ILE A 115 -3.42 -7.51 4.03
C ILE A 115 -1.97 -7.85 4.35
N GLU A 116 -1.62 -7.85 5.64
CA GLU A 116 -0.27 -8.17 6.10
C GLU A 116 0.03 -9.67 5.92
N PHE A 117 1.18 -9.97 5.32
CA PHE A 117 1.57 -11.32 4.95
C PHE A 117 1.88 -12.22 6.16
N PHE A 118 2.77 -11.78 7.04
CA PHE A 118 3.25 -12.64 8.12
C PHE A 118 2.23 -12.90 9.22
N PRO A 119 1.53 -11.89 9.77
CA PRO A 119 0.55 -12.11 10.82
C PRO A 119 -0.63 -12.98 10.38
N ASN A 120 -0.96 -12.94 9.09
CA ASN A 120 -2.15 -13.59 8.55
C ASN A 120 -1.86 -14.82 7.68
N ARG A 121 -0.65 -15.37 7.72
CA ARG A 121 -0.17 -16.36 6.74
C ARG A 121 -1.10 -17.55 6.52
N GLU A 122 -1.74 -18.04 7.58
CA GLU A 122 -2.69 -19.17 7.50
C GLU A 122 -4.05 -18.72 6.95
N ALA A 123 -4.53 -17.54 7.34
CA ALA A 123 -5.82 -17.00 6.90
C ALA A 123 -5.74 -16.27 5.54
N LEU A 124 -4.54 -15.97 5.06
CA LEU A 124 -4.31 -15.11 3.89
C LEU A 124 -5.09 -15.56 2.64
N PRO A 125 -5.08 -16.85 2.22
CA PRO A 125 -5.83 -17.27 1.03
C PRO A 125 -7.34 -17.02 1.16
N ALA A 126 -7.90 -17.21 2.36
CA ALA A 126 -9.32 -16.99 2.60
C ALA A 126 -9.67 -15.50 2.59
N LEU A 127 -8.83 -14.64 3.18
CA LEU A 127 -9.01 -13.19 3.17
C LEU A 127 -8.89 -12.61 1.76
N ILE A 128 -7.94 -13.10 0.95
CA ILE A 128 -7.78 -12.71 -0.45
C ILE A 128 -9.02 -13.13 -1.26
N ALA A 129 -9.48 -14.37 -1.12
CA ALA A 129 -10.66 -14.84 -1.82
C ALA A 129 -11.91 -14.04 -1.45
N GLN A 130 -12.04 -13.62 -0.19
CA GLN A 130 -13.14 -12.76 0.27
C GLN A 130 -13.08 -11.37 -0.37
N ALA A 131 -11.89 -10.75 -0.43
CA ALA A 131 -11.70 -9.45 -1.08
C ALA A 131 -12.02 -9.52 -2.58
N HIS A 132 -11.53 -10.55 -3.28
CA HIS A 132 -11.82 -10.75 -4.70
C HIS A 132 -13.31 -10.98 -4.96
N ALA A 133 -14.01 -11.74 -4.10
CA ALA A 133 -15.46 -11.94 -4.21
C ALA A 133 -16.23 -10.62 -4.05
N ALA A 134 -15.68 -9.64 -3.33
CA ALA A 134 -16.21 -8.29 -3.20
C ALA A 134 -15.74 -7.33 -4.32
N GLY A 135 -14.95 -7.80 -5.28
CA GLY A 135 -14.38 -6.97 -6.36
C GLY A 135 -13.25 -6.04 -5.92
N ILE A 136 -12.60 -6.33 -4.79
CA ILE A 136 -11.51 -5.54 -4.21
C ILE A 136 -10.18 -6.25 -4.51
N ALA A 137 -9.21 -5.51 -5.06
CA ALA A 137 -7.86 -6.03 -5.27
C ALA A 137 -7.04 -6.01 -3.97
N VAL A 138 -6.11 -6.94 -3.83
CA VAL A 138 -5.33 -7.12 -2.59
C VAL A 138 -3.88 -6.66 -2.75
N VAL A 139 -3.49 -5.71 -1.89
CA VAL A 139 -2.10 -5.39 -1.61
C VAL A 139 -1.64 -6.30 -0.47
N CYS A 140 -0.85 -7.34 -0.77
CA CYS A 140 -0.29 -8.18 0.28
C CYS A 140 1.05 -7.60 0.73
N SER A 141 1.16 -7.18 1.99
CA SER A 141 2.26 -6.36 2.45
C SER A 141 3.11 -7.00 3.54
N SER A 142 4.40 -6.63 3.59
CA SER A 142 5.30 -6.91 4.69
C SER A 142 6.24 -5.73 4.93
N HIS A 143 6.44 -5.39 6.20
CA HIS A 143 7.28 -4.28 6.64
C HIS A 143 8.37 -4.78 7.59
N ASP A 144 9.63 -4.47 7.29
CA ASP A 144 10.77 -4.73 8.17
C ASP A 144 11.42 -3.39 8.55
N PHE A 145 11.16 -2.93 9.76
CA PHE A 145 11.69 -1.66 10.27
C PHE A 145 13.10 -1.77 10.82
N GLU A 146 13.67 -2.97 10.84
CA GLU A 146 14.99 -3.20 11.43
C GLU A 146 16.09 -3.35 10.38
N LYS A 147 15.79 -3.99 9.24
CA LYS A 147 16.80 -4.34 8.23
C LYS A 147 16.21 -4.50 6.84
N THR A 148 17.10 -4.63 5.87
CA THR A 148 16.80 -5.13 4.52
C THR A 148 17.30 -6.57 4.42
N PRO A 149 16.42 -7.56 4.26
CA PRO A 149 16.84 -8.95 3.96
C PRO A 149 17.62 -9.04 2.64
N PRO A 150 18.43 -10.12 2.45
CA PRO A 150 19.07 -10.39 1.15
C PRO A 150 18.06 -10.48 0.00
N LYS A 151 18.50 -10.16 -1.21
CA LYS A 151 17.68 -10.13 -2.42
C LYS A 151 16.83 -11.40 -2.61
N GLU A 152 17.44 -12.57 -2.43
CA GLU A 152 16.76 -13.86 -2.60
C GLU A 152 15.57 -14.03 -1.63
N GLU A 153 15.71 -13.51 -0.41
CA GLU A 153 14.64 -13.55 0.57
C GLU A 153 13.51 -12.56 0.21
N LEU A 154 13.85 -11.37 -0.30
CA LEU A 154 12.87 -10.39 -0.78
C LEU A 154 12.06 -10.95 -1.96
N VAL A 155 12.73 -11.54 -2.95
CA VAL A 155 12.10 -12.20 -4.09
C VAL A 155 11.21 -13.36 -3.62
N ARG A 156 11.71 -14.21 -2.72
CA ARG A 156 10.94 -15.33 -2.16
C ARG A 156 9.66 -14.87 -1.45
N ARG A 157 9.72 -13.76 -0.70
CA ARG A 157 8.53 -13.19 -0.04
C ARG A 157 7.50 -12.72 -1.05
N MET A 158 7.91 -11.93 -2.05
CA MET A 158 7.00 -11.42 -3.07
C MET A 158 6.39 -12.54 -3.92
N THR A 159 7.18 -13.53 -4.32
CA THR A 159 6.67 -14.71 -5.02
C THR A 159 5.67 -15.50 -4.16
N ALA A 160 5.92 -15.64 -2.85
CA ALA A 160 4.95 -16.30 -1.96
C ALA A 160 3.65 -15.50 -1.82
N MET A 161 3.69 -14.17 -1.85
CA MET A 161 2.50 -13.32 -1.89
C MET A 161 1.72 -13.50 -3.21
N GLN A 162 2.40 -13.57 -4.36
CA GLN A 162 1.80 -13.88 -5.66
C GLN A 162 1.11 -15.24 -5.63
N GLN A 163 1.79 -16.28 -5.12
CA GLN A 163 1.25 -17.64 -5.01
C GLN A 163 0.04 -17.73 -4.09
N ALA A 164 -0.05 -16.84 -3.10
CA ALA A 164 -1.23 -16.73 -2.24
C ALA A 164 -2.42 -16.03 -2.93
N GLY A 165 -2.21 -15.44 -4.12
CA GLY A 165 -3.24 -14.77 -4.92
C GLY A 165 -3.24 -13.24 -4.79
N ALA A 166 -2.21 -12.63 -4.21
CA ALA A 166 -2.12 -11.17 -4.11
C ALA A 166 -2.04 -10.50 -5.49
N ASP A 167 -2.77 -9.40 -5.69
CA ASP A 167 -2.70 -8.60 -6.91
C ASP A 167 -1.47 -7.67 -6.93
N LEU A 168 -1.03 -7.23 -5.75
CA LEU A 168 0.09 -6.33 -5.54
C LEU A 168 0.92 -6.76 -4.32
N PRO A 169 1.93 -7.63 -4.50
CA PRO A 169 2.94 -7.85 -3.47
C PRO A 169 3.66 -6.57 -3.09
N LYS A 170 3.76 -6.27 -1.78
CA LYS A 170 4.33 -5.03 -1.28
C LYS A 170 5.38 -5.29 -0.22
N LEU A 171 6.59 -4.72 -0.39
CA LEU A 171 7.65 -4.76 0.60
C LEU A 171 8.12 -3.36 0.97
N ALA A 172 8.24 -3.09 2.28
CA ALA A 172 8.90 -1.92 2.82
C ALA A 172 9.99 -2.37 3.79
N VAL A 173 11.24 -2.01 3.54
CA VAL A 173 12.39 -2.48 4.31
C VAL A 173 13.28 -1.32 4.77
N MET A 174 13.98 -1.49 5.89
CA MET A 174 14.85 -0.46 6.44
C MET A 174 16.30 -0.69 6.02
N PRO A 175 16.92 0.21 5.22
CA PRO A 175 18.31 0.09 4.86
C PRO A 175 19.22 0.58 6.00
N ARG A 176 20.29 -0.16 6.25
CA ARG A 176 21.40 0.21 7.14
C ARG A 176 22.63 0.68 6.34
N SER A 177 22.65 0.37 5.04
CA SER A 177 23.74 0.69 4.13
C SER A 177 23.22 1.00 2.72
N ARG A 178 24.10 1.55 1.85
CA ARG A 178 23.80 1.72 0.43
C ARG A 178 23.59 0.38 -0.27
N ALA A 179 24.30 -0.66 0.16
CA ALA A 179 24.13 -2.01 -0.38
C ALA A 179 22.70 -2.52 -0.15
N ASP A 180 22.10 -2.24 1.01
CA ASP A 180 20.72 -2.65 1.32
C ASP A 180 19.71 -2.01 0.36
N VAL A 181 19.94 -0.76 -0.07
CA VAL A 181 19.09 -0.11 -1.07
C VAL A 181 19.21 -0.82 -2.42
N LEU A 182 20.43 -1.20 -2.81
CA LEU A 182 20.69 -1.95 -4.05
C LEU A 182 20.08 -3.35 -4.00
N GLU A 183 20.11 -4.04 -2.85
CA GLU A 183 19.42 -5.33 -2.64
C GLU A 183 17.93 -5.23 -2.97
N LEU A 184 17.25 -4.21 -2.43
CA LEU A 184 15.82 -4.01 -2.70
C LEU A 184 15.57 -3.69 -4.18
N LEU A 185 16.35 -2.79 -4.79
CA LEU A 185 16.18 -2.41 -6.18
C LEU A 185 16.43 -3.61 -7.12
N ALA A 186 17.47 -4.43 -6.82
CA ALA A 186 17.75 -5.65 -7.56
C ALA A 186 16.61 -6.69 -7.42
N ALA A 187 16.05 -6.85 -6.21
CA ALA A 187 14.89 -7.72 -6.00
C ALA A 187 13.66 -7.22 -6.78
N THR A 188 13.45 -5.91 -6.84
CA THR A 188 12.34 -5.31 -7.58
C THR A 188 12.46 -5.57 -9.08
N ALA A 189 13.65 -5.35 -9.64
CA ALA A 189 13.94 -5.63 -11.06
C ALA A 189 13.77 -7.13 -11.38
N GLU A 190 14.28 -8.02 -10.52
CA GLU A 190 14.13 -9.46 -10.70
C GLU A 190 12.66 -9.89 -10.70
N MET A 191 11.83 -9.35 -9.80
CA MET A 191 10.39 -9.62 -9.79
C MET A 191 9.73 -9.19 -11.10
N THR A 192 10.09 -8.02 -11.61
CA THR A 192 9.52 -7.49 -12.85
C THR A 192 9.93 -8.31 -14.09
N ASP A 193 11.18 -8.74 -14.13
CA ASP A 193 11.75 -9.41 -15.31
C ASP A 193 11.50 -10.92 -15.32
N LEU A 194 11.55 -11.58 -14.14
CA LEU A 194 11.54 -13.04 -14.04
C LEU A 194 10.27 -13.61 -13.37
N HIS A 195 9.50 -12.78 -12.64
CA HIS A 195 8.27 -13.18 -11.95
C HIS A 195 7.10 -12.22 -12.28
N PRO A 196 6.77 -12.06 -13.58
CA PRO A 196 5.85 -11.03 -14.05
C PRO A 196 4.36 -11.40 -13.89
N GLU A 197 3.99 -12.22 -12.90
CA GLU A 197 2.60 -12.64 -12.69
C GLU A 197 1.72 -11.47 -12.22
N THR A 198 2.27 -10.60 -11.34
CA THR A 198 1.59 -9.40 -10.84
C THR A 198 2.58 -8.22 -10.74
N PRO A 199 2.12 -6.97 -10.84
CA PRO A 199 2.96 -5.82 -10.51
C PRO A 199 3.32 -5.83 -9.02
N VAL A 200 4.48 -5.28 -8.67
CA VAL A 200 4.99 -5.22 -7.29
C VAL A 200 5.12 -3.78 -6.80
N VAL A 201 5.06 -3.60 -5.47
CA VAL A 201 5.25 -2.30 -4.81
C VAL A 201 6.38 -2.44 -3.80
N THR A 202 7.50 -1.78 -4.04
CA THR A 202 8.67 -1.90 -3.17
C THR A 202 9.21 -0.54 -2.74
N MET A 203 9.71 -0.45 -1.51
CA MET A 203 10.36 0.75 -1.02
C MET A 203 11.39 0.47 0.06
N SER A 204 12.51 1.15 -0.04
CA SER A 204 13.48 1.28 1.02
C SER A 204 13.12 2.50 1.88
N MET A 205 13.03 2.33 3.19
CA MET A 205 12.56 3.36 4.12
C MET A 205 13.70 4.31 4.54
N GLY A 206 13.35 5.34 5.30
CA GLY A 206 14.30 6.32 5.79
C GLY A 206 14.93 7.20 4.69
N ALA A 207 15.80 8.11 5.09
CA ALA A 207 16.42 9.07 4.18
C ALA A 207 17.32 8.38 3.13
N LEU A 208 18.04 7.32 3.54
CA LEU A 208 18.93 6.58 2.65
C LEU A 208 18.16 5.86 1.54
N GLY A 209 16.95 5.37 1.84
CA GLY A 209 16.08 4.66 0.91
C GLY A 209 15.24 5.55 0.00
N GLY A 210 15.26 6.88 0.19
CA GLY A 210 14.40 7.82 -0.54
C GLY A 210 14.48 7.70 -2.06
N VAL A 211 15.63 7.33 -2.62
CA VAL A 211 15.81 7.13 -4.05
C VAL A 211 14.88 6.04 -4.60
N SER A 212 14.62 4.96 -3.86
CA SER A 212 13.73 3.87 -4.29
C SER A 212 12.28 4.32 -4.52
N ARG A 213 11.86 5.41 -3.90
CA ARG A 213 10.53 6.00 -4.06
C ARG A 213 10.42 6.86 -5.33
N LEU A 214 11.54 7.30 -5.88
CA LEU A 214 11.63 8.23 -7.01
C LEU A 214 11.99 7.56 -8.32
N CYS A 215 12.68 6.41 -8.27
CA CYS A 215 13.13 5.67 -9.46
C CYS A 215 12.31 4.38 -9.73
N GLY A 216 11.10 4.28 -9.17
CA GLY A 216 10.28 3.07 -9.23
C GLY A 216 10.05 2.56 -10.65
N GLU A 217 9.80 3.44 -11.63
CA GLU A 217 9.57 3.05 -13.02
C GLU A 217 10.79 2.33 -13.62
N ALA A 218 11.99 2.81 -13.34
CA ALA A 218 13.23 2.22 -13.85
C ALA A 218 13.54 0.81 -13.29
N PHE A 219 12.99 0.47 -12.12
CA PHE A 219 13.19 -0.82 -11.46
C PHE A 219 11.93 -1.70 -11.38
N GLY A 220 10.78 -1.19 -11.84
CA GLY A 220 9.53 -1.95 -11.94
C GLY A 220 8.60 -1.86 -10.73
N SER A 221 8.83 -0.95 -9.76
CA SER A 221 7.84 -0.71 -8.70
C SER A 221 6.64 0.06 -9.24
N ALA A 222 5.46 -0.55 -9.16
CA ALA A 222 4.25 -0.04 -9.79
C ALA A 222 3.59 1.14 -9.08
N MET A 223 3.89 1.34 -7.78
CA MET A 223 3.34 2.44 -6.98
C MET A 223 4.39 3.00 -6.02
N THR A 224 4.21 4.25 -5.63
CA THR A 224 5.05 4.92 -4.62
C THR A 224 4.22 5.75 -3.65
N PHE A 225 4.71 5.90 -2.42
CA PHE A 225 4.07 6.69 -1.37
C PHE A 225 4.70 8.07 -1.26
N ALA A 226 3.87 9.10 -1.37
CA ALA A 226 4.27 10.50 -1.21
C ALA A 226 3.69 11.11 0.07
N ASN A 227 4.34 12.17 0.56
CA ASN A 227 3.88 12.95 1.70
C ASN A 227 3.07 14.16 1.21
N PRO A 228 1.74 14.23 1.50
CA PRO A 228 0.92 15.38 1.14
C PRO A 228 0.94 16.52 2.18
N GLY A 229 1.89 16.50 3.12
CA GLY A 229 2.02 17.43 4.24
C GLY A 229 2.22 16.72 5.60
N THR A 230 1.67 15.50 5.76
CA THR A 230 1.86 14.66 6.95
C THR A 230 2.39 13.30 6.52
N SER A 231 3.53 12.89 7.07
CA SER A 231 4.17 11.60 6.74
C SER A 231 3.56 10.46 7.56
N SER A 232 3.31 9.32 6.93
CA SER A 232 2.85 8.07 7.59
C SER A 232 3.97 7.04 7.79
N ALA A 233 5.15 7.28 7.20
CA ALA A 233 6.31 6.39 7.28
C ALA A 233 7.63 7.15 7.08
N PRO A 234 8.76 6.63 7.61
CA PRO A 234 10.06 7.26 7.45
C PRO A 234 10.48 7.42 5.98
N GLY A 235 11.03 8.58 5.62
CA GLY A 235 11.62 8.84 4.32
C GLY A 235 10.61 9.09 3.19
N GLN A 236 9.35 9.38 3.49
CA GLN A 236 8.40 9.83 2.49
C GLN A 236 8.80 11.21 1.95
N VAL A 237 8.82 11.33 0.62
CA VAL A 237 9.16 12.54 -0.12
C VAL A 237 7.90 13.39 -0.34
N PRO A 238 7.97 14.73 -0.33
CA PRO A 238 6.83 15.60 -0.63
C PRO A 238 6.17 15.26 -1.98
N LEU A 239 4.85 15.37 -2.04
CA LEU A 239 4.05 14.97 -3.21
C LEU A 239 4.43 15.69 -4.49
N ASP A 240 4.69 16.98 -4.41
CA ASP A 240 5.11 17.81 -5.53
C ASP A 240 6.48 17.39 -6.08
N VAL A 241 7.43 17.07 -5.18
CA VAL A 241 8.76 16.55 -5.55
C VAL A 241 8.65 15.19 -6.21
N VAL A 242 7.86 14.25 -5.63
CA VAL A 242 7.62 12.93 -6.25
C VAL A 242 7.08 13.11 -7.66
N ASN A 243 6.04 13.92 -7.83
CA ASN A 243 5.44 14.17 -9.15
C ASN A 243 6.45 14.76 -10.14
N ALA A 244 7.23 15.77 -9.73
CA ALA A 244 8.21 16.41 -10.60
C ALA A 244 9.31 15.43 -11.07
N VAL A 245 9.78 14.57 -10.16
CA VAL A 245 10.81 13.58 -10.50
C VAL A 245 10.25 12.49 -11.41
N LEU A 246 9.07 11.92 -11.09
CA LEU A 246 8.46 10.89 -11.93
C LEU A 246 8.12 11.42 -13.34
N ASP A 247 7.65 12.68 -13.46
CA ASP A 247 7.42 13.30 -14.78
C ASP A 247 8.72 13.51 -15.56
N SER A 248 9.86 13.70 -14.86
CA SER A 248 11.17 13.91 -15.48
C SER A 248 11.89 12.61 -15.85
N LEU A 249 11.58 11.51 -15.17
CA LEU A 249 12.18 10.18 -15.38
C LEU A 249 11.29 9.25 -16.21
N ALA A 250 10.17 9.73 -16.74
CA ALA A 250 9.24 8.91 -17.51
C ALA A 250 9.95 8.19 -18.68
N LEU A 251 9.80 6.86 -18.76
CA LEU A 251 10.39 5.97 -19.76
C LEU A 251 9.47 5.77 -20.97
#